data_069be0fccb71afecc569f1b0681c56df
#
_entry.id   069be0fccb71afecc569f1b0681c56df
#
_cell.length_a   1.000
_cell.length_b   1.000
_cell.length_c   1.000
_cell.angle_alpha   90.00
_cell.angle_beta   90.00
_cell.angle_gamma   90.00
#
_symmetry.space_group_name_H-M   'P 1'
#
loop_
_entity.id
_entity.type
_entity.pdbx_description
1 polymer ?
#
loop_
_entity_poly.entity_id
_entity_poly.type
_entity_poly.pdbx_seq_one_letter_code
_entity_poly.pdbx_strand_id
1 'polypeptide(L)'
;TASPFFQDCEVSKWDPEECTKTCAGGEQKLTRNVLTHPDGGAKCLPLAAIRSCNDQPCPVDCELAAWSGWSKCSAECGGGVSQRLREVEIAMKYGGHPCGKVSETVACNNQACEKDCELSDWTKWSKCSKDCDGGT
;
A
#
# COMPACT_ATOMS: atom_id res chain seq x y z
N THR A 1 -27.81 52.73 -8.32
CA THR A 1 -26.80 53.39 -7.53
C THR A 1 -27.34 53.73 -6.17
N ALA A 2 -26.51 53.62 -5.17
CA ALA A 2 -26.92 53.89 -3.81
C ALA A 2 -27.13 55.37 -3.63
N SER A 3 -28.18 55.73 -2.93
CA SER A 3 -28.40 57.13 -2.54
C SER A 3 -27.31 57.54 -1.56
N PRO A 4 -26.86 58.82 -1.57
CA PRO A 4 -25.90 59.27 -0.57
C PRO A 4 -26.42 59.18 0.84
N PHE A 5 -27.73 59.00 1.02
CA PHE A 5 -28.34 58.89 2.34
C PHE A 5 -28.56 57.45 2.74
N PHE A 6 -28.21 56.47 1.87
CA PHE A 6 -28.36 55.06 2.21
C PHE A 6 -27.04 54.38 2.07
N GLN A 7 -26.76 53.50 3.02
CA GLN A 7 -25.56 52.69 2.96
C GLN A 7 -25.97 51.25 2.95
N ASP A 8 -25.40 50.51 2.02
CA ASP A 8 -25.54 49.07 1.99
C ASP A 8 -24.52 48.46 2.92
N CYS A 9 -24.87 47.29 3.45
CA CYS A 9 -23.93 46.51 4.22
C CYS A 9 -22.80 46.06 3.31
N GLU A 10 -21.58 46.23 3.79
CA GLU A 10 -20.42 45.70 3.11
C GLU A 10 -19.73 44.69 4.03
N VAL A 11 -19.31 43.58 3.44
CA VAL A 11 -18.69 42.55 4.25
C VAL A 11 -17.30 42.27 3.68
N SER A 12 -16.47 41.71 4.53
CA SER A 12 -15.11 41.33 4.14
C SER A 12 -15.14 40.10 3.23
N LYS A 13 -13.96 39.75 2.73
CA LYS A 13 -13.79 38.48 2.06
C LYS A 13 -14.02 37.36 3.06
N TRP A 14 -14.34 36.20 2.51
CA TRP A 14 -14.46 35.01 3.33
C TRP A 14 -13.11 34.64 3.94
N ASP A 15 -13.14 34.26 5.20
CA ASP A 15 -11.95 33.77 5.93
C ASP A 15 -12.19 32.29 6.19
N PRO A 16 -11.55 31.40 5.41
CA PRO A 16 -11.83 29.97 5.58
C PRO A 16 -11.04 29.39 6.75
N GLU A 17 -11.72 28.52 7.47
CA GLU A 17 -11.03 27.68 8.44
C GLU A 17 -10.48 26.45 7.74
N GLU A 18 -9.78 25.62 8.50
CA GLU A 18 -9.27 24.39 7.92
C GLU A 18 -10.41 23.43 7.66
N CYS A 19 -10.20 22.60 6.64
CA CYS A 19 -11.15 21.55 6.35
C CYS A 19 -11.11 20.52 7.48
N THR A 20 -12.28 19.98 7.82
CA THR A 20 -12.36 19.00 8.91
C THR A 20 -11.68 17.69 8.58
N LYS A 21 -11.47 17.41 7.29
CA LYS A 21 -10.82 16.19 6.84
C LYS A 21 -9.83 16.50 5.75
N THR A 22 -8.85 15.64 5.63
CA THR A 22 -7.85 15.80 4.56
C THR A 22 -8.26 15.10 3.28
N CYS A 23 -9.25 14.22 3.35
CA CYS A 23 -9.74 13.49 2.19
C CYS A 23 -11.11 12.93 2.53
N ALA A 24 -11.78 12.37 1.52
CA ALA A 24 -13.07 11.69 1.66
C ALA A 24 -14.20 12.61 2.08
N GLY A 25 -14.05 13.90 1.78
CA GLY A 25 -15.15 14.83 1.99
C GLY A 25 -15.24 15.34 3.40
N GLY A 26 -14.80 16.57 3.61
CA GLY A 26 -14.94 17.27 4.87
C GLY A 26 -15.75 18.52 4.70
N GLU A 27 -15.80 19.32 5.73
CA GLU A 27 -16.47 20.59 5.74
C GLU A 27 -15.51 21.68 6.12
N GLN A 28 -15.68 22.82 5.52
CA GLN A 28 -14.88 23.98 5.79
C GLN A 28 -15.79 25.14 6.14
N LYS A 29 -15.58 25.71 7.31
CA LYS A 29 -16.34 26.88 7.71
C LYS A 29 -15.72 28.12 7.14
N LEU A 30 -16.56 29.04 6.75
CA LEU A 30 -16.14 30.33 6.23
C LEU A 30 -16.81 31.40 7.06
N THR A 31 -16.07 32.42 7.45
CA THR A 31 -16.63 33.54 8.17
C THR A 31 -16.15 34.82 7.51
N ARG A 32 -16.86 35.87 7.78
CA ARG A 32 -16.47 37.20 7.34
C ARG A 32 -17.07 38.25 8.28
N ASN A 33 -16.57 39.44 8.17
CA ASN A 33 -16.95 40.50 9.05
C ASN A 33 -17.69 41.61 8.32
N VAL A 34 -18.47 42.37 9.06
CA VAL A 34 -19.14 43.53 8.51
C VAL A 34 -18.11 44.65 8.46
N LEU A 35 -17.90 45.19 7.28
CA LEU A 35 -17.04 46.35 7.12
C LEU A 35 -17.82 47.65 7.23
N THR A 36 -19.02 47.68 6.67
CA THR A 36 -19.90 48.85 6.75
C THR A 36 -21.27 48.37 7.13
N HIS A 37 -21.80 48.91 8.20
CA HIS A 37 -23.16 48.58 8.65
C HIS A 37 -24.18 49.25 7.76
N PRO A 38 -25.28 48.58 7.45
CA PRO A 38 -26.30 49.20 6.61
C PRO A 38 -26.99 50.35 7.32
N ASP A 39 -27.34 51.33 6.55
CA ASP A 39 -28.09 52.48 7.03
C ASP A 39 -29.10 52.84 5.95
N GLY A 40 -30.26 52.19 6.02
CA GLY A 40 -31.31 52.40 5.04
C GLY A 40 -31.06 51.72 3.74
N GLY A 41 -29.94 50.99 3.57
CA GLY A 41 -29.62 50.25 2.38
C GLY A 41 -29.80 48.76 2.55
N ALA A 42 -29.12 48.01 1.72
CA ALA A 42 -29.22 46.57 1.72
C ALA A 42 -28.67 45.95 3.02
N LYS A 43 -29.36 44.95 3.50
CA LYS A 43 -28.95 44.25 4.70
C LYS A 43 -27.70 43.39 4.41
N CYS A 44 -27.04 43.02 5.49
CA CYS A 44 -25.87 42.18 5.38
C CYS A 44 -26.24 40.80 4.88
N LEU A 45 -25.39 40.26 4.02
CA LEU A 45 -25.46 38.87 3.60
C LEU A 45 -24.92 38.02 4.74
N PRO A 46 -25.15 36.72 4.68
CA PRO A 46 -24.70 35.86 5.77
C PRO A 46 -23.20 36.02 6.05
N LEU A 47 -22.88 35.99 7.33
CA LEU A 47 -21.49 36.12 7.79
C LEU A 47 -20.82 34.80 8.06
N ALA A 48 -21.53 33.71 7.82
CA ALA A 48 -20.97 32.37 8.00
C ALA A 48 -21.54 31.47 6.93
N ALA A 49 -20.74 30.53 6.52
CA ALA A 49 -21.16 29.53 5.52
C ALA A 49 -20.32 28.28 5.73
N ILE A 50 -20.79 27.22 5.17
CA ILE A 50 -20.07 25.94 5.20
C ILE A 50 -20.03 25.42 3.76
N ARG A 51 -18.88 24.91 3.36
CA ARG A 51 -18.74 24.30 2.04
C ARG A 51 -18.00 22.98 2.18
N SER A 52 -18.17 22.12 1.22
CA SER A 52 -17.44 20.87 1.20
C SER A 52 -16.00 21.15 0.79
N CYS A 53 -15.11 20.28 1.24
CA CYS A 53 -13.70 20.41 0.96
C CYS A 53 -13.06 19.03 0.97
N ASN A 54 -11.91 18.91 0.29
CA ASN A 54 -11.12 17.69 0.27
C ASN A 54 -11.98 16.50 -0.08
N ASP A 55 -12.70 16.61 -1.20
CA ASP A 55 -13.63 15.57 -1.64
C ASP A 55 -12.92 14.39 -2.30
N GLN A 56 -11.62 14.51 -2.55
CA GLN A 56 -10.89 13.44 -3.19
C GLN A 56 -10.82 12.23 -2.27
N PRO A 57 -10.77 11.02 -2.86
CA PRO A 57 -10.68 9.82 -2.03
C PRO A 57 -9.39 9.80 -1.22
N CYS A 58 -9.48 9.16 -0.05
CA CYS A 58 -8.28 8.97 0.76
C CYS A 58 -7.40 7.92 0.13
N PRO A 59 -6.07 8.08 0.21
CA PRO A 59 -5.18 7.03 -0.25
C PRO A 59 -5.43 5.74 0.52
N VAL A 60 -5.38 4.64 -0.20
CA VAL A 60 -5.52 3.31 0.38
C VAL A 60 -4.21 2.59 0.17
N ASP A 61 -3.57 2.23 1.27
CA ASP A 61 -2.33 1.47 1.19
C ASP A 61 -2.62 0.01 0.91
N CYS A 62 -1.69 -0.63 0.21
CA CYS A 62 -1.80 -2.06 -0.01
C CYS A 62 -1.66 -2.78 1.32
N GLU A 63 -2.51 -3.79 1.53
CA GLU A 63 -2.38 -4.68 2.68
C GLU A 63 -2.21 -6.09 2.17
N LEU A 64 -1.25 -6.77 2.74
CA LEU A 64 -0.89 -8.12 2.32
C LEU A 64 -1.29 -9.10 3.39
N ALA A 65 -1.72 -10.27 2.96
CA ALA A 65 -2.02 -11.36 3.88
C ALA A 65 -0.72 -11.92 4.43
N ALA A 66 -0.85 -12.80 5.42
CA ALA A 66 0.31 -13.46 5.97
C ALA A 66 0.97 -14.34 4.92
N TRP A 67 2.28 -14.56 5.07
CA TRP A 67 3.00 -15.47 4.19
C TRP A 67 2.47 -16.89 4.33
N SER A 68 2.40 -17.58 3.21
CA SER A 68 2.15 -19.01 3.24
C SER A 68 3.35 -19.71 3.84
N GLY A 69 3.20 -21.00 4.15
CA GLY A 69 4.34 -21.78 4.52
C GLY A 69 5.31 -21.93 3.36
N TRP A 70 6.55 -22.24 3.67
CA TRP A 70 7.53 -22.51 2.64
C TRP A 70 7.19 -23.79 1.91
N SER A 71 7.37 -23.75 0.60
CA SER A 71 7.18 -24.94 -0.21
C SER A 71 8.30 -25.95 0.07
N LYS A 72 8.08 -27.15 -0.39
CA LYS A 72 9.11 -28.15 -0.37
C LYS A 72 10.29 -27.68 -1.21
N CYS A 73 11.50 -28.02 -0.79
CA CYS A 73 12.67 -27.66 -1.57
C CYS A 73 12.59 -28.35 -2.94
N SER A 74 12.98 -27.64 -3.96
CA SER A 74 12.91 -28.15 -5.33
C SER A 74 13.92 -29.28 -5.58
N ALA A 75 14.93 -29.41 -4.72
CA ALA A 75 15.92 -30.46 -4.86
C ALA A 75 16.21 -31.01 -3.47
N GLU A 76 16.56 -32.30 -3.41
CA GLU A 76 16.91 -32.93 -2.16
C GLU A 76 18.35 -32.67 -1.78
N CYS A 77 19.16 -32.34 -2.75
CA CYS A 77 20.56 -32.04 -2.55
C CYS A 77 21.09 -31.29 -3.76
N GLY A 78 22.30 -30.78 -3.67
CA GLY A 78 22.91 -30.11 -4.80
C GLY A 78 22.39 -28.72 -5.06
N GLY A 79 21.58 -28.19 -4.15
CA GLY A 79 21.06 -26.85 -4.29
C GLY A 79 19.68 -26.80 -4.94
N GLY A 80 18.72 -26.32 -4.21
CA GLY A 80 17.38 -26.09 -4.70
C GLY A 80 16.84 -24.81 -4.14
N VAL A 81 15.56 -24.58 -4.36
CA VAL A 81 14.89 -23.40 -3.83
C VAL A 81 13.59 -23.80 -3.17
N SER A 82 13.23 -23.07 -2.17
CA SER A 82 11.92 -23.12 -1.53
C SER A 82 11.27 -21.79 -1.69
N GLN A 83 9.95 -21.76 -1.76
CA GLN A 83 9.22 -20.55 -2.07
C GLN A 83 8.06 -20.39 -1.14
N ARG A 84 7.72 -19.16 -0.85
CA ARG A 84 6.47 -18.87 -0.15
C ARG A 84 5.80 -17.69 -0.83
N LEU A 85 4.50 -17.62 -0.65
CA LEU A 85 3.68 -16.64 -1.33
C LEU A 85 2.74 -15.99 -0.33
N ARG A 86 2.27 -14.83 -0.70
CA ARG A 86 1.18 -14.17 0.04
C ARG A 86 0.31 -13.44 -0.96
N GLU A 87 -0.88 -13.14 -0.51
CA GLU A 87 -1.87 -12.53 -1.39
C GLU A 87 -2.10 -11.09 -0.98
N VAL A 88 -2.58 -10.31 -1.92
CA VAL A 88 -2.99 -8.94 -1.66
C VAL A 88 -4.41 -8.98 -1.13
N GLU A 89 -4.59 -8.50 0.11
CA GLU A 89 -5.92 -8.41 0.70
C GLU A 89 -6.60 -7.12 0.28
N ILE A 90 -5.84 -6.02 0.30
CA ILE A 90 -6.37 -4.73 -0.12
C ILE A 90 -5.37 -4.14 -1.08
N ALA A 91 -5.81 -3.90 -2.32
CA ALA A 91 -4.96 -3.28 -3.32
C ALA A 91 -4.82 -1.79 -3.04
N MET A 92 -3.65 -1.25 -3.33
CA MET A 92 -3.46 0.20 -3.18
C MET A 92 -4.36 0.94 -4.15
N LYS A 93 -4.81 2.12 -3.71
CA LYS A 93 -5.62 3.01 -4.53
C LYS A 93 -5.29 4.44 -4.18
N TYR A 94 -5.59 5.32 -5.12
CA TYR A 94 -5.55 6.77 -4.90
C TYR A 94 -4.23 7.23 -4.32
N GLY A 95 -3.12 6.68 -4.80
CA GLY A 95 -1.83 7.15 -4.38
C GLY A 95 -1.34 6.62 -3.05
N GLY A 96 -1.95 5.57 -2.53
CA GLY A 96 -1.45 4.93 -1.33
C GLY A 96 -0.16 4.18 -1.58
N HIS A 97 0.34 3.56 -0.53
CA HIS A 97 1.60 2.83 -0.64
C HIS A 97 1.41 1.53 -1.41
N PRO A 98 2.31 1.21 -2.35
CA PRO A 98 2.17 -0.02 -3.13
C PRO A 98 2.47 -1.24 -2.28
N CYS A 99 2.08 -2.39 -2.84
CA CYS A 99 2.36 -3.66 -2.21
C CYS A 99 3.84 -3.97 -2.28
N GLY A 100 4.33 -4.64 -1.24
CA GLY A 100 5.66 -5.21 -1.30
C GLY A 100 5.65 -6.52 -2.05
N LYS A 101 6.67 -7.33 -1.80
CA LYS A 101 6.81 -8.59 -2.50
C LYS A 101 5.70 -9.55 -2.10
N VAL A 102 5.21 -10.29 -3.07
CA VAL A 102 4.21 -11.32 -2.84
C VAL A 102 4.81 -12.72 -2.96
N SER A 103 6.09 -12.82 -3.21
CA SER A 103 6.77 -14.11 -3.27
C SER A 103 8.19 -13.95 -2.76
N GLU A 104 8.68 -15.01 -2.16
CA GLU A 104 10.06 -15.09 -1.70
C GLU A 104 10.60 -16.46 -2.00
N THR A 105 11.88 -16.51 -2.33
CA THR A 105 12.58 -17.77 -2.52
C THR A 105 13.83 -17.77 -1.67
N VAL A 106 14.19 -18.94 -1.19
CA VAL A 106 15.44 -19.12 -0.46
C VAL A 106 16.09 -20.38 -0.96
N ALA A 107 17.41 -20.39 -0.89
CA ALA A 107 18.17 -21.58 -1.22
C ALA A 107 17.94 -22.64 -0.14
N CYS A 108 17.94 -23.88 -0.55
CA CYS A 108 17.76 -24.97 0.38
C CYS A 108 18.51 -26.18 -0.14
N ASN A 109 18.80 -27.10 0.80
CA ASN A 109 19.45 -28.38 0.49
C ASN A 109 20.70 -28.17 -0.33
N ASN A 110 21.56 -27.28 0.14
CA ASN A 110 22.79 -26.92 -0.57
C ASN A 110 23.90 -27.96 -0.43
N GLN A 111 23.69 -28.96 0.41
CA GLN A 111 24.71 -29.98 0.60
C GLN A 111 24.87 -30.77 -0.69
N ALA A 112 26.07 -31.24 -0.93
CA ALA A 112 26.34 -32.01 -2.12
C ALA A 112 25.56 -33.31 -2.09
N CYS A 113 25.12 -33.74 -3.25
CA CYS A 113 24.48 -35.03 -3.36
C CYS A 113 25.53 -36.10 -3.19
N GLU A 114 25.18 -37.11 -2.42
CA GLU A 114 26.06 -38.25 -2.26
C GLU A 114 26.02 -39.09 -3.51
N LYS A 115 27.17 -39.53 -3.92
CA LYS A 115 27.20 -40.48 -4.99
C LYS A 115 27.13 -41.87 -4.41
N ASP A 116 26.16 -42.61 -4.83
CA ASP A 116 26.12 -44.00 -4.50
C ASP A 116 27.20 -44.70 -5.26
N CYS A 117 27.81 -45.58 -4.58
CA CYS A 117 28.68 -46.45 -5.35
C CYS A 117 27.81 -47.41 -6.01
N GLU A 118 27.39 -47.28 -6.98
CA GLU A 118 26.46 -47.92 -7.47
C GLU A 118 26.76 -48.88 -8.08
N LEU A 119 26.63 -49.63 -7.75
CA LEU A 119 26.85 -50.27 -8.28
C LEU A 119 26.01 -50.38 -9.13
N SER A 120 25.72 -50.33 -9.54
CA SER A 120 25.06 -50.28 -10.29
C SER A 120 24.94 -50.57 -11.05
N ASP A 121 24.82 -51.11 -10.93
CA ASP A 121 24.92 -51.48 -11.47
C ASP A 121 25.69 -51.87 -11.93
N TRP A 122 26.27 -52.40 -11.54
CA TRP A 122 27.19 -52.80 -11.69
C TRP A 122 27.17 -53.64 -11.28
N THR A 123 26.91 -54.30 -11.11
CA THR A 123 27.11 -54.77 -10.77
C THR A 123 27.28 -55.10 -10.73
N LYS A 124 27.55 -55.68 -10.33
CA LYS A 124 28.02 -55.76 -10.01
C LYS A 124 28.64 -56.02 -10.11
N TRP A 125 29.27 -56.50 -9.92
CA TRP A 125 30.25 -56.76 -9.98
C TRP A 125 30.67 -57.18 -9.53
N SER A 126 30.97 -57.97 -9.35
CA SER A 126 31.65 -58.25 -8.72
C SER A 126 32.06 -57.94 -8.17
N LYS A 127 32.23 -57.78 -7.65
CA LYS A 127 32.87 -57.34 -7.22
C LYS A 127 33.56 -57.14 -7.10
N CYS A 128 33.92 -57.08 -6.98
CA CYS A 128 34.84 -56.74 -6.86
C CYS A 128 35.44 -56.82 -6.50
N SER A 129 35.89 -57.27 -6.45
CA SER A 129 36.67 -57.23 -6.02
C SER A 129 36.88 -56.15 -5.61
N LYS A 130 36.36 -55.50 -5.44
CA LYS A 130 36.25 -54.51 -5.10
C LYS A 130 35.68 -53.50 -5.00
N ASP A 131 35.26 -53.15 -4.55
CA ASP A 131 34.69 -52.34 -4.45
C ASP A 131 34.42 -51.32 -4.62
N CYS A 132 33.80 -51.15 -3.97
CA CYS A 132 33.79 -50.15 -4.71
C CYS A 132 34.93 -49.47 -4.87
N ASP A 133 35.61 -49.73 -4.93
CA ASP A 133 36.63 -49.20 -5.14
C ASP A 133 37.05 -49.73 -6.11
N GLY A 134 36.62 -50.26 -6.51
CA GLY A 134 36.92 -50.74 -7.43
C GLY A 134 36.79 -51.82 -7.79
N GLY A 135 36.44 -52.50 -7.57
CA GLY A 135 36.50 -53.57 -7.81
C GLY A 135 35.78 -54.10 -8.61
N THR A 136 35.44 -54.65 -8.66
CA THR A 136 34.95 -55.19 -9.60
C THR A 136 33.91 -54.77 -9.97
#